data_b30f5d9f178b2eb1665a9304ac4f1c25
#
_entry.id   b30f5d9f178b2eb1665a9304ac4f1c25
#
_cell.length_a   1.000
_cell.length_b   1.000
_cell.length_c   1.000
_cell.angle_alpha   90.00
_cell.angle_beta   90.00
_cell.angle_gamma   90.00
#
_symmetry.space_group_name_H-M   'P 1'
#
loop_
_entity.id
_entity.type
_entity.pdbx_description
1 polymer ?
#
loop_
_entity_poly.entity_id
_entity_poly.type
_entity_poly.pdbx_seq_one_letter_code
_entity_poly.pdbx_strand_id
1 'polypeptide(L)'
;MELSDPPEMPPEIRGRRVLLRRLTPTDRPLLRSILAEREVGRWWAPRGPEIAVDGLFEDGPAVYAIVIEGAVAGAIEYHEENEPDYRHAGIDIFLDAAHQGRGFGGDAIRALARALFTIRGHHRLVIDPALANERAIRAYERVGFRRVGIMRQYERGADGSWHAGMLLDLLESELTPDPE
;
A
#
# COMPACT_ATOMS: atom_id res chain seq x y z
N MET A 1 -31.37 -6.51 5.62
CA MET A 1 -30.62 -5.90 6.74
C MET A 1 -29.66 -4.93 6.08
N GLU A 2 -30.00 -3.61 6.09
CA GLU A 2 -29.07 -2.59 5.59
C GLU A 2 -27.80 -2.67 6.44
N LEU A 3 -26.71 -3.02 5.82
CA LEU A 3 -25.39 -2.91 6.43
C LEU A 3 -25.13 -1.39 6.54
N SER A 4 -25.14 -0.86 7.76
CA SER A 4 -24.69 0.51 7.98
C SER A 4 -23.27 0.64 7.40
N ASP A 5 -23.00 1.75 6.72
CA ASP A 5 -21.65 2.04 6.23
C ASP A 5 -20.64 1.89 7.37
N PRO A 6 -19.55 1.18 7.15
CA PRO A 6 -18.52 1.01 8.17
C PRO A 6 -17.92 2.38 8.55
N PRO A 7 -17.46 2.54 9.81
CA PRO A 7 -16.87 3.80 10.27
C PRO A 7 -15.75 4.31 9.36
N GLU A 8 -15.64 5.62 9.22
CA GLU A 8 -14.54 6.23 8.47
C GLU A 8 -13.16 5.90 9.08
N MET A 9 -12.19 5.77 8.22
CA MET A 9 -10.80 5.62 8.65
C MET A 9 -10.28 6.90 9.29
N PRO A 10 -9.54 6.82 10.40
CA PRO A 10 -9.03 8.00 11.11
C PRO A 10 -8.07 8.82 10.24
N PRO A 11 -7.92 10.12 10.52
CA PRO A 11 -6.97 10.97 9.79
C PRO A 11 -5.51 10.59 10.05
N GLU A 12 -5.23 9.93 11.18
CA GLU A 12 -3.91 9.43 11.55
C GLU A 12 -3.99 7.99 12.06
N ILE A 13 -3.03 7.17 11.65
CA ILE A 13 -2.85 5.79 12.12
C ILE A 13 -1.39 5.64 12.56
N ARG A 14 -1.17 5.16 13.79
CA ARG A 14 0.18 5.00 14.32
C ARG A 14 0.66 3.56 14.17
N GLY A 15 1.80 3.39 13.52
CA GLY A 15 2.65 2.22 13.62
C GLY A 15 3.61 2.33 14.81
N ARG A 16 4.53 1.39 14.92
CA ARG A 16 5.58 1.42 15.96
C ARG A 16 6.62 2.51 15.69
N ARG A 17 7.00 2.69 14.43
CA ARG A 17 8.07 3.58 13.95
C ARG A 17 7.62 4.57 12.89
N VAL A 18 6.39 4.44 12.41
CA VAL A 18 5.80 5.30 11.39
C VAL A 18 4.53 5.96 11.88
N LEU A 19 4.21 7.11 11.32
CA LEU A 19 2.90 7.73 11.40
C LEU A 19 2.32 7.76 9.98
N LEU A 20 1.12 7.21 9.82
CA LEU A 20 0.32 7.38 8.62
C LEU A 20 -0.63 8.55 8.86
N ARG A 21 -0.56 9.59 8.05
CA ARG A 21 -1.50 10.71 8.08
C ARG A 21 -2.07 10.99 6.71
N ARG A 22 -3.29 11.48 6.64
CA ARG A 22 -3.90 11.86 5.36
C ARG A 22 -2.95 12.74 4.54
N LEU A 23 -2.94 12.52 3.22
CA LEU A 23 -2.19 13.39 2.30
C LEU A 23 -2.73 14.82 2.35
N THR A 24 -1.83 15.75 2.15
CA THR A 24 -2.14 17.17 1.95
C THR A 24 -1.53 17.64 0.63
N PRO A 25 -2.08 18.67 -0.03
CA PRO A 25 -1.51 19.19 -1.27
C PRO A 25 -0.03 19.59 -1.16
N THR A 26 0.44 19.94 0.05
CA THR A 26 1.85 20.30 0.31
C THR A 26 2.81 19.11 0.22
N ASP A 27 2.32 17.88 0.27
CA ASP A 27 3.13 16.67 0.11
C ASP A 27 3.49 16.37 -1.35
N ARG A 28 2.72 16.91 -2.29
CA ARG A 28 2.84 16.64 -3.73
C ARG A 28 4.26 16.79 -4.29
N PRO A 29 5.00 17.89 -4.05
CA PRO A 29 6.35 18.05 -4.59
C PRO A 29 7.33 16.97 -4.10
N LEU A 30 7.22 16.58 -2.83
CA LEU A 30 8.09 15.58 -2.23
C LEU A 30 7.75 14.17 -2.75
N LEU A 31 6.46 13.80 -2.78
CA LEU A 31 6.04 12.51 -3.32
C LEU A 31 6.41 12.36 -4.81
N ARG A 32 6.29 13.43 -5.59
CA ARG A 32 6.78 13.46 -6.97
C ARG A 32 8.28 13.18 -7.05
N SER A 33 9.07 13.80 -6.17
CA SER A 33 10.51 13.57 -6.10
C SER A 33 10.84 12.12 -5.76
N ILE A 34 10.15 11.52 -4.79
CA ILE A 34 10.30 10.11 -4.42
C ILE A 34 9.93 9.19 -5.60
N LEU A 35 8.82 9.46 -6.29
CA LEU A 35 8.39 8.69 -7.47
C LEU A 35 9.33 8.84 -8.67
N ALA A 36 10.15 9.91 -8.72
CA ALA A 36 11.19 10.10 -9.71
C ALA A 36 12.48 9.30 -9.39
N GLU A 37 12.64 8.79 -8.16
CA GLU A 37 13.75 7.89 -7.82
C GLU A 37 13.66 6.60 -8.63
N ARG A 38 14.77 6.18 -9.26
CA ARG A 38 14.79 4.99 -10.12
C ARG A 38 14.27 3.73 -9.42
N GLU A 39 14.63 3.54 -8.15
CA GLU A 39 14.27 2.36 -7.36
C GLU A 39 12.77 2.33 -6.99
N VAL A 40 12.10 3.48 -7.01
CA VAL A 40 10.68 3.62 -6.74
C VAL A 40 9.89 3.68 -8.06
N GLY A 41 10.25 4.60 -8.92
CA GLY A 41 9.52 4.90 -10.15
C GLY A 41 9.41 3.71 -11.11
N ARG A 42 10.40 2.81 -11.11
CA ARG A 42 10.35 1.59 -11.93
C ARG A 42 9.15 0.69 -11.64
N TRP A 43 8.61 0.75 -10.42
CA TRP A 43 7.46 -0.03 -9.99
C TRP A 43 6.17 0.79 -9.94
N TRP A 44 6.28 2.06 -9.53
CA TRP A 44 5.15 2.90 -9.20
C TRP A 44 4.82 3.96 -10.26
N ALA A 45 5.78 4.35 -11.07
CA ALA A 45 5.62 5.44 -12.03
C ALA A 45 5.98 5.02 -13.46
N PRO A 46 5.38 3.94 -14.01
CA PRO A 46 5.71 3.46 -15.36
C PRO A 46 5.40 4.49 -16.46
N ARG A 47 4.47 5.41 -16.21
CA ARG A 47 4.10 6.52 -17.11
C ARG A 47 4.68 7.87 -16.67
N GLY A 48 5.58 7.86 -15.70
CA GLY A 48 6.23 9.03 -15.15
C GLY A 48 5.68 9.51 -13.80
N PRO A 49 6.52 10.23 -13.02
CA PRO A 49 6.19 10.62 -11.64
C PRO A 49 5.02 11.62 -11.57
N GLU A 50 4.80 12.45 -12.59
CA GLU A 50 3.68 13.41 -12.62
C GLU A 50 2.33 12.67 -12.60
N ILE A 51 2.15 11.69 -13.50
CA ILE A 51 0.91 10.91 -13.60
C ILE A 51 0.71 10.10 -12.32
N ALA A 52 1.79 9.51 -11.79
CA ALA A 52 1.70 8.71 -10.58
C ALA A 52 1.32 9.55 -9.35
N VAL A 53 1.90 10.74 -9.19
CA VAL A 53 1.55 11.62 -8.07
C VAL A 53 0.14 12.18 -8.20
N ASP A 54 -0.32 12.49 -9.42
CA ASP A 54 -1.67 12.98 -9.64
C ASP A 54 -2.70 11.94 -9.21
N GLY A 55 -2.49 10.66 -9.54
CA GLY A 55 -3.36 9.56 -9.12
C GLY A 55 -3.54 9.47 -7.60
N LEU A 56 -2.53 9.79 -6.79
CA LEU A 56 -2.63 9.80 -5.33
C LEU A 56 -3.59 10.87 -4.78
N PHE A 57 -3.87 11.91 -5.56
CA PHE A 57 -4.73 13.03 -5.17
C PHE A 57 -6.08 13.05 -5.89
N GLU A 58 -6.35 12.08 -6.76
CA GLU A 58 -7.66 11.91 -7.38
C GLU A 58 -8.68 11.41 -6.35
N ASP A 59 -9.97 11.66 -6.62
CA ASP A 59 -11.06 11.13 -5.79
C ASP A 59 -11.04 9.60 -5.81
N GLY A 60 -10.75 8.99 -4.69
CA GLY A 60 -10.61 7.55 -4.59
C GLY A 60 -10.28 7.07 -3.19
N PRO A 61 -9.62 5.93 -3.04
CA PRO A 61 -9.30 5.34 -1.76
C PRO A 61 -8.48 6.27 -0.87
N ALA A 62 -8.57 6.06 0.42
CA ALA A 62 -7.86 6.90 1.36
C ALA A 62 -6.35 6.68 1.27
N VAL A 63 -5.65 7.73 0.88
CA VAL A 63 -4.19 7.74 0.77
C VAL A 63 -3.58 8.42 1.99
N TYR A 64 -2.55 7.79 2.55
CA TYR A 64 -1.80 8.29 3.69
C TYR A 64 -0.35 8.55 3.30
N ALA A 65 0.19 9.68 3.72
CA ALA A 65 1.63 9.89 3.77
C ALA A 65 2.22 8.99 4.87
N ILE A 66 3.34 8.34 4.56
CA ILE A 66 4.15 7.62 5.54
C ILE A 66 5.18 8.60 6.10
N VAL A 67 5.05 8.93 7.39
CA VAL A 67 5.94 9.86 8.08
C VAL A 67 6.90 9.06 8.96
N ILE A 68 8.20 9.30 8.78
CA ILE A 68 9.30 8.68 9.53
C ILE A 68 10.14 9.81 10.11
N GLU A 69 10.34 9.79 11.43
CA GLU A 69 11.14 10.84 12.12
C GLU A 69 10.70 12.27 11.78
N GLY A 70 9.38 12.46 11.56
CA GLY A 70 8.80 13.78 11.26
C GLY A 70 8.82 14.20 9.78
N ALA A 71 9.41 13.39 8.89
CA ALA A 71 9.47 13.67 7.45
C ALA A 71 8.66 12.65 6.66
N VAL A 72 8.02 13.09 5.56
CA VAL A 72 7.33 12.20 4.62
C VAL A 72 8.37 11.40 3.84
N ALA A 73 8.23 10.08 3.88
CA ALA A 73 9.13 9.12 3.24
C ALA A 73 8.45 8.26 2.17
N GLY A 74 7.16 8.44 1.93
CA GLY A 74 6.39 7.67 0.95
C GLY A 74 4.90 7.81 1.14
N ALA A 75 4.14 6.93 0.51
CA ALA A 75 2.70 6.86 0.68
C ALA A 75 2.23 5.40 0.75
N ILE A 76 1.08 5.23 1.39
CA ILE A 76 0.34 3.98 1.45
C ILE A 76 -1.13 4.29 1.21
N GLU A 77 -1.80 3.48 0.42
CA GLU A 77 -3.21 3.62 0.12
C GLU A 77 -3.95 2.30 0.25
N TYR A 78 -5.26 2.38 0.37
CA TYR A 78 -6.13 1.23 0.29
C TYR A 78 -7.30 1.52 -0.64
N HIS A 79 -7.78 0.48 -1.28
CA HIS A 79 -9.02 0.49 -2.06
C HIS A 79 -9.91 -0.64 -1.58
N GLU A 80 -11.23 -0.45 -1.69
CA GLU A 80 -12.20 -1.41 -1.16
C GLU A 80 -13.06 -1.99 -2.28
N GLU A 81 -13.17 -3.31 -2.31
CA GLU A 81 -14.27 -3.99 -2.97
C GLU A 81 -15.41 -4.12 -1.96
N ASN A 82 -16.52 -3.44 -2.23
CA ASN A 82 -17.65 -3.35 -1.29
C ASN A 82 -18.84 -4.25 -1.66
N GLU A 83 -18.73 -5.04 -2.75
CA GLU A 83 -19.74 -6.07 -3.02
C GLU A 83 -19.81 -7.03 -1.84
N PRO A 84 -20.98 -7.18 -1.18
CA PRO A 84 -21.09 -7.94 0.09
C PRO A 84 -20.53 -9.36 0.04
N ASP A 85 -20.69 -10.05 -1.07
CA ASP A 85 -20.24 -11.44 -1.23
C ASP A 85 -18.73 -11.57 -1.51
N TYR A 86 -18.07 -10.48 -1.89
CA TYR A 86 -16.65 -10.45 -2.28
C TYR A 86 -15.85 -9.40 -1.54
N ARG A 87 -16.40 -8.83 -0.48
CA ARG A 87 -15.87 -7.68 0.23
C ARG A 87 -14.44 -7.91 0.75
N HIS A 88 -13.50 -7.08 0.33
CA HIS A 88 -12.10 -7.09 0.79
C HIS A 88 -11.47 -5.71 0.57
N ALA A 89 -10.23 -5.52 1.03
CA ALA A 89 -9.47 -4.31 0.67
C ALA A 89 -8.11 -4.67 0.06
N GLY A 90 -7.68 -3.87 -0.90
CA GLY A 90 -6.33 -3.89 -1.46
C GLY A 90 -5.47 -2.82 -0.79
N ILE A 91 -4.15 -3.05 -0.75
CA ILE A 91 -3.16 -2.13 -0.21
C ILE A 91 -2.07 -1.90 -1.24
N ASP A 92 -1.70 -0.63 -1.43
CA ASP A 92 -0.57 -0.23 -2.25
C ASP A 92 0.37 0.66 -1.45
N ILE A 93 1.70 0.50 -1.62
CA ILE A 93 2.69 1.19 -0.80
C ILE A 93 3.99 1.45 -1.55
N PHE A 94 4.55 2.63 -1.37
CA PHE A 94 5.95 2.90 -1.71
C PHE A 94 6.66 3.73 -0.62
N LEU A 95 7.96 3.56 -0.55
CA LEU A 95 8.89 4.33 0.26
C LEU A 95 10.04 4.83 -0.62
N ASP A 96 10.63 5.96 -0.26
CA ASP A 96 11.88 6.41 -0.85
C ASP A 96 12.99 5.36 -0.67
N ALA A 97 14.02 5.42 -1.50
CA ALA A 97 15.09 4.43 -1.50
C ALA A 97 15.86 4.37 -0.16
N ALA A 98 15.98 5.51 0.55
CA ALA A 98 16.72 5.60 1.80
C ALA A 98 16.05 4.84 2.95
N HIS A 99 14.72 4.73 2.94
CA HIS A 99 13.94 4.06 3.99
C HIS A 99 13.55 2.61 3.65
N GLN A 100 13.79 2.17 2.40
CA GLN A 100 13.52 0.79 2.01
C GLN A 100 14.47 -0.20 2.71
N GLY A 101 13.99 -1.44 2.95
CA GLY A 101 14.79 -2.52 3.56
C GLY A 101 15.06 -2.38 5.06
N ARG A 102 14.51 -1.35 5.72
CA ARG A 102 14.72 -1.04 7.13
C ARG A 102 13.51 -1.37 8.02
N GLY A 103 12.52 -2.05 7.48
CA GLY A 103 11.31 -2.48 8.21
C GLY A 103 10.16 -1.47 8.26
N PHE A 104 10.35 -0.24 7.80
CA PHE A 104 9.32 0.81 7.84
C PHE A 104 8.08 0.47 7.00
N GLY A 105 8.27 -0.16 5.82
CA GLY A 105 7.15 -0.59 4.98
C GLY A 105 6.27 -1.64 5.67
N GLY A 106 6.89 -2.62 6.33
CA GLY A 106 6.16 -3.63 7.09
C GLY A 106 5.40 -3.03 8.28
N ASP A 107 5.98 -2.04 8.96
CA ASP A 107 5.32 -1.31 10.04
C ASP A 107 4.10 -0.51 9.54
N ALA A 108 4.25 0.19 8.41
CA ALA A 108 3.17 0.93 7.77
C ALA A 108 2.01 0.00 7.36
N ILE A 109 2.32 -1.12 6.72
CA ILE A 109 1.31 -2.11 6.31
C ILE A 109 0.59 -2.71 7.52
N ARG A 110 1.30 -3.09 8.60
CA ARG A 110 0.66 -3.61 9.83
C ARG A 110 -0.27 -2.58 10.46
N ALA A 111 0.13 -1.32 10.51
CA ALA A 111 -0.70 -0.25 11.06
C ALA A 111 -2.00 -0.08 10.25
N LEU A 112 -1.90 -0.01 8.92
CA LEU A 112 -3.06 0.11 8.05
C LEU A 112 -3.94 -1.15 8.09
N ALA A 113 -3.33 -2.35 8.04
CA ALA A 113 -4.05 -3.62 8.08
C ALA A 113 -4.88 -3.77 9.36
N ARG A 114 -4.30 -3.46 10.53
CA ARG A 114 -5.06 -3.44 11.79
C ARG A 114 -6.28 -2.55 11.71
N ALA A 115 -6.15 -1.34 11.19
CA ALA A 115 -7.26 -0.42 11.03
C ALA A 115 -8.33 -0.93 10.04
N LEU A 116 -7.92 -1.52 8.92
CA LEU A 116 -8.83 -2.11 7.94
C LEU A 116 -9.61 -3.30 8.53
N PHE A 117 -8.98 -4.15 9.34
CA PHE A 117 -9.66 -5.24 10.03
C PHE A 117 -10.60 -4.73 11.13
N THR A 118 -10.12 -3.86 12.02
CA THR A 118 -10.85 -3.49 13.23
C THR A 118 -11.87 -2.37 13.04
N ILE A 119 -11.60 -1.40 12.16
CA ILE A 119 -12.46 -0.23 11.93
C ILE A 119 -13.37 -0.46 10.72
N ARG A 120 -12.78 -0.89 9.59
CA ARG A 120 -13.56 -1.13 8.37
C ARG A 120 -14.21 -2.51 8.35
N GLY A 121 -13.80 -3.44 9.23
CA GLY A 121 -14.37 -4.78 9.35
C GLY A 121 -14.13 -5.66 8.12
N HIS A 122 -13.02 -5.45 7.39
CA HIS A 122 -12.64 -6.39 6.34
C HIS A 122 -12.20 -7.71 6.95
N HIS A 123 -12.43 -8.81 6.24
CA HIS A 123 -11.98 -10.15 6.65
C HIS A 123 -10.75 -10.60 5.88
N ARG A 124 -10.43 -9.93 4.77
CA ARG A 124 -9.34 -10.26 3.87
C ARG A 124 -8.73 -8.99 3.27
N LEU A 125 -7.41 -8.93 3.24
CA LEU A 125 -6.66 -7.89 2.52
C LEU A 125 -5.86 -8.53 1.40
N VAL A 126 -5.62 -7.77 0.34
CA VAL A 126 -4.81 -8.20 -0.81
C VAL A 126 -3.71 -7.19 -1.11
N ILE A 127 -2.62 -7.67 -1.73
CA ILE A 127 -1.55 -6.87 -2.29
C ILE A 127 -0.98 -7.60 -3.51
N ASP A 128 -0.62 -6.86 -4.55
CA ASP A 128 -0.29 -7.48 -5.84
C ASP A 128 0.94 -6.88 -6.53
N PRO A 129 2.12 -6.97 -5.89
CA PRO A 129 3.35 -6.46 -6.48
C PRO A 129 3.68 -7.11 -7.82
N ALA A 130 4.43 -6.40 -8.66
CA ALA A 130 5.05 -6.98 -9.84
C ALA A 130 5.79 -8.28 -9.46
N LEU A 131 5.60 -9.35 -10.24
CA LEU A 131 6.24 -10.65 -9.97
C LEU A 131 7.77 -10.53 -9.87
N ALA A 132 8.37 -9.63 -10.64
CA ALA A 132 9.80 -9.36 -10.61
C ALA A 132 10.28 -8.60 -9.36
N ASN A 133 9.35 -8.02 -8.57
CA ASN A 133 9.68 -7.32 -7.33
C ASN A 133 9.73 -8.28 -6.13
N GLU A 134 10.64 -9.26 -6.20
CA GLU A 134 10.81 -10.26 -5.14
C GLU A 134 11.09 -9.67 -3.76
N ARG A 135 11.70 -8.48 -3.71
CA ARG A 135 11.98 -7.78 -2.45
C ARG A 135 10.68 -7.35 -1.76
N ALA A 136 9.73 -6.79 -2.51
CA ALA A 136 8.41 -6.43 -1.99
C ALA A 136 7.64 -7.69 -1.55
N ILE A 137 7.62 -8.72 -2.40
CA ILE A 137 6.96 -10.00 -2.08
C ILE A 137 7.47 -10.55 -0.74
N ARG A 138 8.80 -10.66 -0.55
CA ARG A 138 9.37 -11.12 0.72
C ARG A 138 9.07 -10.19 1.90
N ALA A 139 8.94 -8.88 1.66
CA ALA A 139 8.56 -7.94 2.72
C ALA A 139 7.12 -8.16 3.16
N TYR A 140 6.20 -8.42 2.23
CA TYR A 140 4.79 -8.69 2.53
C TYR A 140 4.60 -10.06 3.21
N GLU A 141 5.34 -11.08 2.78
CA GLU A 141 5.34 -12.39 3.46
C GLU A 141 5.75 -12.27 4.94
N ARG A 142 6.69 -11.37 5.28
CA ARG A 142 7.06 -11.10 6.70
C ARG A 142 5.96 -10.39 7.51
N VAL A 143 5.03 -9.72 6.86
CA VAL A 143 3.84 -9.14 7.50
C VAL A 143 2.77 -10.19 7.77
N GLY A 144 2.82 -11.32 7.06
CA GLY A 144 1.87 -12.42 7.16
C GLY A 144 1.12 -12.73 5.87
N PHE A 145 1.32 -11.94 4.82
CA PHE A 145 0.69 -12.22 3.53
C PHE A 145 1.15 -13.57 2.95
N ARG A 146 0.23 -14.27 2.33
CA ARG A 146 0.47 -15.54 1.65
C ARG A 146 0.27 -15.41 0.15
N ARG A 147 1.08 -16.11 -0.62
CA ARG A 147 0.94 -16.16 -2.09
C ARG A 147 -0.32 -16.89 -2.48
N VAL A 148 -1.17 -16.23 -3.25
CA VAL A 148 -2.37 -16.83 -3.86
C VAL A 148 -2.02 -17.38 -5.24
N GLY A 149 -1.34 -16.59 -6.08
CA GLY A 149 -0.97 -17.03 -7.41
C GLY A 149 -0.41 -15.94 -8.32
N ILE A 150 0.10 -16.36 -9.46
CA ILE A 150 0.64 -15.47 -10.49
C ILE A 150 -0.48 -14.98 -11.39
N MET A 151 -0.59 -13.67 -11.53
CA MET A 151 -1.48 -13.01 -12.49
C MET A 151 -0.68 -12.73 -13.76
N ARG A 152 -0.99 -13.44 -14.84
CA ARG A 152 -0.29 -13.29 -16.11
C ARG A 152 -0.77 -12.04 -16.86
N GLN A 153 0.16 -11.28 -17.48
CA GLN A 153 -0.16 -10.06 -18.23
C GLN A 153 -1.04 -9.09 -17.42
N TYR A 154 -0.66 -8.87 -16.17
CA TYR A 154 -1.45 -8.13 -15.20
C TYR A 154 -1.29 -6.63 -15.34
N GLU A 155 -0.06 -6.14 -15.39
CA GLU A 155 0.24 -4.71 -15.45
C GLU A 155 1.05 -4.33 -16.69
N ARG A 156 0.91 -3.10 -17.14
CA ARG A 156 1.69 -2.58 -18.26
C ARG A 156 2.89 -1.81 -17.74
N GLY A 157 4.08 -2.31 -18.05
CA GLY A 157 5.34 -1.68 -17.65
C GLY A 157 5.70 -0.43 -18.46
N ALA A 158 6.75 0.27 -18.03
CA ALA A 158 7.28 1.45 -18.72
C ALA A 158 7.81 1.15 -20.14
N ASP A 159 8.18 -0.10 -20.40
CA ASP A 159 8.58 -0.60 -21.73
C ASP A 159 7.41 -0.84 -22.68
N GLY A 160 6.17 -0.63 -22.18
CA GLY A 160 4.94 -0.85 -22.94
C GLY A 160 4.50 -2.31 -23.05
N SER A 161 5.26 -3.25 -22.49
CA SER A 161 4.90 -4.66 -22.46
C SER A 161 4.04 -5.01 -21.23
N TRP A 162 3.37 -6.16 -21.29
CA TRP A 162 2.58 -6.69 -20.18
C TRP A 162 3.44 -7.56 -19.27
N HIS A 163 3.40 -7.28 -17.97
CA HIS A 163 4.16 -7.98 -16.96
C HIS A 163 3.23 -8.77 -16.02
N ALA A 164 3.76 -9.80 -15.41
CA ALA A 164 3.03 -10.59 -14.43
C ALA A 164 3.09 -9.94 -13.04
N GLY A 165 2.01 -10.05 -12.29
CA GLY A 165 1.93 -9.72 -10.87
C GLY A 165 1.88 -10.98 -10.01
N MET A 166 2.17 -10.85 -8.73
CA MET A 166 1.96 -11.86 -7.70
C MET A 166 0.83 -11.39 -6.78
N LEU A 167 -0.30 -12.07 -6.81
CA LEU A 167 -1.35 -11.82 -5.84
C LEU A 167 -1.00 -12.49 -4.51
N LEU A 168 -1.00 -11.69 -3.43
CA LEU A 168 -0.92 -12.18 -2.06
C LEU A 168 -2.15 -11.73 -1.28
N ASP A 169 -2.57 -12.51 -0.29
CA ASP A 169 -3.63 -12.13 0.62
C ASP A 169 -3.24 -12.30 2.09
N LEU A 170 -4.02 -11.66 2.96
CA LEU A 170 -3.82 -11.66 4.40
C LEU A 170 -5.18 -11.74 5.10
N LEU A 171 -5.33 -12.72 5.98
CA LEU A 171 -6.45 -12.79 6.92
C LEU A 171 -6.04 -12.16 8.26
N GLU A 172 -7.01 -11.67 9.03
CA GLU A 172 -6.73 -11.02 10.32
C GLU A 172 -5.85 -11.87 11.25
N SER A 173 -6.14 -13.18 11.33
CA SER A 173 -5.41 -14.13 12.18
C SER A 173 -3.96 -14.41 11.74
N GLU A 174 -3.59 -13.99 10.53
CA GLU A 174 -2.26 -14.21 9.96
C GLU A 174 -1.36 -12.97 10.10
N LEU A 175 -1.94 -11.82 10.48
CA LEU A 175 -1.18 -10.59 10.68
C LEU A 175 -0.13 -10.80 11.77
N THR A 176 1.14 -10.74 11.37
CA THR A 176 2.25 -10.94 12.32
C THR A 176 2.35 -9.76 13.29
N PRO A 177 2.72 -10.02 14.55
CA PRO A 177 2.99 -8.93 15.50
C PRO A 177 4.14 -8.05 15.03
N ASP A 178 4.23 -6.86 15.62
CA ASP A 178 5.37 -5.98 15.38
C ASP A 178 6.65 -6.69 15.86
N PRO A 179 7.73 -6.67 15.05
CA PRO A 179 8.99 -7.24 15.47
C PRO A 179 9.52 -6.52 16.73
N GLU A 180 10.14 -7.27 17.63
CA GLU A 180 10.76 -6.73 18.85
C GLU A 180 11.85 -5.68 18.57
#